data_51344a39cbd22150da14386a1c467212
#
_entry.id   51344a39cbd22150da14386a1c467212
#
_cell.length_a   1.000
_cell.length_b   1.000
_cell.length_c   1.000
_cell.angle_alpha   90.00
_cell.angle_beta   90.00
_cell.angle_gamma   90.00
#
_symmetry.space_group_name_H-M   'P 1'
#
loop_
_entity.id
_entity.type
_entity.pdbx_description
1 polymer ?
#
loop_
_entity_poly.entity_id
_entity_poly.type
_entity_poly.pdbx_seq_one_letter_code
_entity_poly.pdbx_strand_id
1 'polypeptide(L)'
;KKKLPDLLPCYEYLGCTARGIGDNAYEFTGRVEIDGSSVIVRELPPDLSLEKFKGRLNKLEDEEKIQTYVDRSTKDINIEVRFKRGTISDWTEAKALEFLKLTSKTTERLVVLDWDGNNIKQYDSTESLIRDFVEWRVGFYTVRYQKLIRDATYQLNWNLALKQCYDKGLPAWLPKAQTAAEVVEKIQTICAKIAVDADQIDRISALPSYRWARDSYEKTLKNIADLTATIAEYN
;
A
#
# COMPACT_ATOMS: atom_id res chain seq x y z
N LYS A 1 -4.30 -20.68 -11.53
CA LYS A 1 -3.46 -19.69 -10.78
C LYS A 1 -2.40 -19.16 -11.75
N LYS A 2 -2.35 -17.84 -12.00
CA LYS A 2 -1.26 -17.24 -12.80
C LYS A 2 0.07 -17.42 -12.06
N LYS A 3 1.13 -17.76 -12.82
CA LYS A 3 2.50 -17.73 -12.32
C LYS A 3 2.88 -16.27 -12.03
N LEU A 4 3.45 -16.01 -10.86
CA LEU A 4 4.02 -14.70 -10.58
C LEU A 4 5.27 -14.48 -11.43
N PRO A 5 5.61 -13.24 -11.80
CA PRO A 5 6.88 -12.94 -12.43
C PRO A 5 8.03 -13.23 -11.44
N ASP A 6 9.24 -13.35 -11.94
CA ASP A 6 10.41 -13.46 -11.09
C ASP A 6 10.55 -12.17 -10.26
N LEU A 7 10.49 -12.33 -8.95
CA LEU A 7 10.55 -11.22 -7.99
C LEU A 7 12.00 -11.10 -7.53
N LEU A 8 12.68 -10.09 -8.07
CA LEU A 8 14.05 -9.74 -7.67
C LEU A 8 13.99 -8.54 -6.72
N PRO A 9 14.88 -8.49 -5.70
CA PRO A 9 15.03 -7.30 -4.88
C PRO A 9 15.39 -6.10 -5.75
N CYS A 10 14.72 -4.97 -5.51
CA CYS A 10 14.94 -3.74 -6.23
C CYS A 10 15.13 -2.58 -5.24
N TYR A 11 16.16 -1.80 -5.46
CA TYR A 11 16.39 -0.57 -4.73
C TYR A 11 16.14 0.61 -5.68
N GLU A 12 15.11 1.39 -5.42
CA GLU A 12 14.64 2.46 -6.31
C GLU A 12 15.72 3.47 -6.72
N TYR A 13 16.69 3.70 -5.80
CA TYR A 13 17.73 4.71 -6.00
C TYR A 13 19.08 4.14 -6.43
N LEU A 14 19.17 2.83 -6.66
CA LEU A 14 20.42 2.18 -7.06
C LEU A 14 20.28 1.59 -8.47
N GLY A 15 21.25 1.91 -9.33
CA GLY A 15 21.32 1.39 -10.70
C GLY A 15 21.99 0.02 -10.83
N CYS A 16 22.18 -0.71 -9.71
CA CYS A 16 22.74 -2.04 -9.70
C CYS A 16 21.78 -3.09 -10.26
N THR A 17 22.30 -4.17 -10.84
CA THR A 17 21.51 -5.30 -11.29
C THR A 17 21.45 -6.38 -10.22
N ALA A 18 20.27 -7.01 -10.03
CA ALA A 18 20.06 -8.12 -9.13
C ALA A 18 19.86 -9.42 -9.93
N ARG A 19 20.47 -10.52 -9.47
CA ARG A 19 20.28 -11.86 -10.01
C ARG A 19 20.04 -12.85 -8.87
N GLY A 20 19.01 -13.68 -9.00
CA GLY A 20 18.79 -14.80 -8.09
C GLY A 20 19.84 -15.89 -8.28
N ILE A 21 20.42 -16.37 -7.17
CA ILE A 21 21.43 -17.44 -7.16
C ILE A 21 20.98 -18.69 -6.40
N GLY A 22 19.68 -18.76 -6.05
CA GLY A 22 19.05 -19.87 -5.33
C GLY A 22 18.89 -19.59 -3.83
N ASP A 23 18.06 -20.36 -3.16
CA ASP A 23 17.85 -20.34 -1.70
C ASP A 23 17.61 -18.95 -1.10
N ASN A 24 16.78 -18.15 -1.77
CA ASN A 24 16.53 -16.73 -1.43
C ASN A 24 17.82 -15.89 -1.34
N ALA A 25 18.87 -16.30 -2.05
CA ALA A 25 20.11 -15.55 -2.18
C ALA A 25 20.14 -14.79 -3.51
N TYR A 26 20.63 -13.58 -3.45
CA TYR A 26 20.71 -12.66 -4.57
C TYR A 26 22.12 -12.09 -4.69
N GLU A 27 22.57 -11.97 -5.93
CA GLU A 27 23.82 -11.30 -6.28
C GLU A 27 23.50 -9.93 -6.88
N PHE A 28 24.04 -8.90 -6.29
CA PHE A 28 23.96 -7.52 -6.79
C PHE A 28 25.27 -7.14 -7.45
N THR A 29 25.18 -6.59 -8.65
CA THR A 29 26.33 -6.19 -9.43
C THR A 29 26.25 -4.69 -9.70
N GLY A 30 27.33 -3.97 -9.39
CA GLY A 30 27.50 -2.57 -9.76
C GLY A 30 27.58 -2.38 -11.26
N ARG A 31 27.81 -1.15 -11.71
CA ARG A 31 27.92 -0.81 -13.13
C ARG A 31 29.28 -0.16 -13.40
N VAL A 32 29.95 -0.66 -14.43
CA VAL A 32 31.23 -0.16 -14.91
C VAL A 32 31.22 0.04 -16.41
N GLU A 33 32.07 0.93 -16.88
CA GLU A 33 32.35 1.18 -18.29
C GLU A 33 33.86 1.11 -18.49
N ILE A 34 34.34 0.49 -19.55
CA ILE A 34 35.78 0.43 -19.88
C ILE A 34 36.04 1.47 -20.98
N ASP A 35 36.97 2.39 -20.70
CA ASP A 35 37.38 3.43 -21.62
C ASP A 35 38.92 3.47 -21.72
N GLY A 36 39.44 2.88 -22.79
CA GLY A 36 40.88 2.81 -23.06
C GLY A 36 41.66 2.12 -21.94
N SER A 37 42.41 2.87 -21.15
CA SER A 37 43.17 2.37 -20.00
C SER A 37 42.50 2.68 -18.66
N SER A 38 41.23 3.10 -18.65
CA SER A 38 40.45 3.44 -17.46
C SER A 38 39.21 2.56 -17.33
N VAL A 39 38.81 2.31 -16.11
CA VAL A 39 37.49 1.76 -15.76
C VAL A 39 36.69 2.84 -15.03
N ILE A 40 35.55 3.22 -15.56
CA ILE A 40 34.65 4.21 -14.98
C ILE A 40 33.59 3.46 -14.20
N VAL A 41 33.56 3.64 -12.88
CA VAL A 41 32.54 3.06 -12.00
C VAL A 41 31.34 4.00 -11.96
N ARG A 42 30.19 3.50 -12.35
CA ARG A 42 28.92 4.23 -12.41
C ARG A 42 27.96 3.87 -11.31
N GLU A 43 28.10 2.68 -10.72
CA GLU A 43 27.25 2.24 -9.63
C GLU A 43 27.97 1.24 -8.73
N LEU A 44 27.69 1.31 -7.41
CA LEU A 44 28.20 0.38 -6.41
C LEU A 44 27.08 -0.60 -6.00
N PRO A 45 27.43 -1.82 -5.58
CA PRO A 45 26.43 -2.72 -5.01
C PRO A 45 25.95 -2.20 -3.64
N PRO A 46 24.72 -2.60 -3.18
CA PRO A 46 24.07 -2.02 -2.00
C PRO A 46 24.89 -2.01 -0.71
N ASP A 47 25.71 -3.04 -0.51
CA ASP A 47 26.50 -3.21 0.73
C ASP A 47 27.85 -2.52 0.72
N LEU A 48 28.17 -1.83 -0.35
CA LEU A 48 29.45 -1.15 -0.53
C LEU A 48 29.29 0.37 -0.49
N SER A 49 29.63 0.99 0.64
CA SER A 49 29.64 2.46 0.73
C SER A 49 30.77 3.06 -0.10
N LEU A 50 30.58 4.29 -0.57
CA LEU A 50 31.58 5.05 -1.32
C LEU A 50 32.92 5.16 -0.57
N GLU A 51 32.88 5.39 0.74
CA GLU A 51 34.07 5.49 1.59
C GLU A 51 34.85 4.17 1.64
N LYS A 52 34.13 3.04 1.83
CA LYS A 52 34.76 1.71 1.81
C LYS A 52 35.38 1.40 0.44
N PHE A 53 34.72 1.83 -0.63
CA PHE A 53 35.25 1.64 -1.97
C PHE A 53 36.51 2.48 -2.20
N LYS A 54 36.53 3.76 -1.81
CA LYS A 54 37.74 4.60 -1.87
C LYS A 54 38.89 4.03 -1.05
N GLY A 55 38.59 3.57 0.16
CA GLY A 55 39.62 2.89 0.99
C GLY A 55 40.20 1.63 0.33
N ARG A 56 39.40 0.93 -0.50
CA ARG A 56 39.87 -0.19 -1.32
C ARG A 56 40.74 0.28 -2.50
N LEU A 57 40.35 1.37 -3.16
CA LEU A 57 41.10 1.96 -4.25
C LEU A 57 42.48 2.47 -3.77
N ASN A 58 42.54 3.13 -2.62
CA ASN A 58 43.81 3.54 -2.03
C ASN A 58 44.77 2.36 -1.82
N LYS A 59 44.26 1.23 -1.29
CA LYS A 59 45.08 0.02 -1.13
C LYS A 59 45.55 -0.55 -2.48
N LEU A 60 44.72 -0.51 -3.51
CA LEU A 60 45.13 -0.97 -4.84
C LEU A 60 46.16 -0.02 -5.47
N GLU A 61 46.12 1.27 -5.17
CA GLU A 61 47.12 2.26 -5.60
C GLU A 61 48.46 2.04 -4.83
N ASP A 62 48.43 1.85 -3.52
CA ASP A 62 49.62 1.53 -2.69
C ASP A 62 50.28 0.22 -3.13
N GLU A 63 49.51 -0.76 -3.56
CA GLU A 63 49.97 -2.05 -4.10
C GLU A 63 50.38 -1.96 -5.58
N GLU A 64 50.38 -0.78 -6.17
CA GLU A 64 50.68 -0.51 -7.60
C GLU A 64 49.80 -1.31 -8.60
N LYS A 65 48.65 -1.82 -8.18
CA LYS A 65 47.72 -2.57 -9.01
C LYS A 65 46.88 -1.67 -9.92
N ILE A 66 46.69 -0.43 -9.49
CA ILE A 66 46.11 0.65 -10.29
C ILE A 66 47.12 1.80 -10.34
N GLN A 67 47.04 2.67 -11.32
CA GLN A 67 47.91 3.82 -11.42
C GLN A 67 47.43 4.94 -10.51
N THR A 68 46.15 5.26 -10.54
CA THR A 68 45.50 6.24 -9.69
C THR A 68 43.97 6.19 -9.90
N TYR A 69 43.20 6.91 -9.14
CA TYR A 69 41.80 7.11 -9.39
C TYR A 69 41.38 8.56 -9.20
N VAL A 70 40.31 8.95 -9.85
CA VAL A 70 39.72 10.29 -9.74
C VAL A 70 38.23 10.14 -9.46
N ASP A 71 37.79 10.71 -8.31
CA ASP A 71 36.38 10.75 -7.95
C ASP A 71 35.75 12.04 -8.51
N ARG A 72 34.78 11.87 -9.41
CA ARG A 72 33.97 12.95 -9.99
C ARG A 72 32.50 12.81 -9.60
N SER A 73 32.22 12.04 -8.56
CA SER A 73 30.86 11.79 -8.09
C SER A 73 30.25 13.10 -7.53
N THR A 74 29.00 13.35 -7.91
CA THR A 74 28.18 14.46 -7.39
C THR A 74 26.89 13.87 -6.83
N LYS A 75 25.81 13.86 -7.62
CA LYS A 75 24.57 13.16 -7.30
C LYS A 75 24.69 11.67 -7.62
N ASP A 76 25.36 11.36 -8.71
CA ASP A 76 25.58 10.00 -9.20
C ASP A 76 27.05 9.60 -9.03
N ILE A 77 27.30 8.30 -8.90
CA ILE A 77 28.64 7.76 -8.77
C ILE A 77 29.37 7.88 -10.10
N ASN A 78 30.57 8.46 -10.06
CA ASN A 78 31.44 8.63 -11.22
C ASN A 78 32.91 8.60 -10.79
N ILE A 79 33.49 7.40 -10.70
CA ILE A 79 34.87 7.20 -10.29
C ILE A 79 35.65 6.61 -11.45
N GLU A 80 36.65 7.35 -11.93
CA GLU A 80 37.58 6.92 -12.97
C GLU A 80 38.78 6.25 -12.33
N VAL A 81 38.95 4.95 -12.55
CA VAL A 81 40.11 4.16 -12.07
C VAL A 81 41.05 3.95 -13.26
N ARG A 82 42.27 4.48 -13.17
CA ARG A 82 43.29 4.44 -14.22
C ARG A 82 44.26 3.30 -14.01
N PHE A 83 44.58 2.59 -15.08
CA PHE A 83 45.54 1.50 -15.09
C PHE A 83 46.74 1.84 -15.96
N LYS A 84 47.87 1.14 -15.73
CA LYS A 84 49.03 1.24 -16.60
C LYS A 84 48.63 0.78 -18.04
N ARG A 85 49.15 1.45 -19.06
CA ARG A 85 48.80 1.19 -20.44
C ARG A 85 49.00 -0.29 -20.80
N GLY A 86 47.98 -0.89 -21.42
CA GLY A 86 47.98 -2.29 -21.83
C GLY A 86 47.55 -3.29 -20.77
N THR A 87 47.31 -2.85 -19.49
CA THR A 87 46.92 -3.76 -18.40
C THR A 87 45.51 -4.30 -18.59
N ILE A 88 44.62 -3.48 -19.10
CA ILE A 88 43.17 -3.79 -19.20
C ILE A 88 42.68 -3.95 -20.64
N SER A 89 43.60 -4.11 -21.61
CA SER A 89 43.25 -4.23 -23.05
C SER A 89 42.27 -5.40 -23.34
N ASP A 90 42.39 -6.48 -22.59
CA ASP A 90 41.60 -7.71 -22.77
C ASP A 90 40.49 -7.84 -21.68
N TRP A 91 40.22 -6.77 -20.94
CA TRP A 91 39.24 -6.84 -19.92
C TRP A 91 37.81 -6.70 -20.48
N THR A 92 36.93 -7.51 -19.94
CA THR A 92 35.49 -7.37 -20.06
C THR A 92 34.95 -6.65 -18.82
N GLU A 93 33.75 -6.09 -18.92
CA GLU A 93 33.08 -5.50 -17.75
C GLU A 93 33.01 -6.49 -16.57
N ALA A 94 32.75 -7.77 -16.83
CA ALA A 94 32.72 -8.81 -15.79
C ALA A 94 34.05 -8.93 -15.05
N LYS A 95 35.19 -8.88 -15.78
CA LYS A 95 36.52 -8.93 -15.18
C LYS A 95 36.85 -7.66 -14.37
N ALA A 96 36.40 -6.50 -14.84
CA ALA A 96 36.52 -5.24 -14.12
C ALA A 96 35.72 -5.25 -12.82
N LEU A 97 34.47 -5.75 -12.86
CA LEU A 97 33.62 -5.90 -11.67
C LEU A 97 34.24 -6.86 -10.65
N GLU A 98 34.79 -7.96 -11.09
CA GLU A 98 35.48 -8.94 -10.24
C GLU A 98 36.74 -8.32 -9.57
N PHE A 99 37.59 -7.68 -10.37
CA PHE A 99 38.84 -7.04 -9.88
C PHE A 99 38.54 -5.94 -8.84
N LEU A 100 37.58 -5.08 -9.13
CA LEU A 100 37.16 -3.99 -8.24
C LEU A 100 36.26 -4.47 -7.10
N LYS A 101 35.87 -5.75 -7.11
CA LYS A 101 34.95 -6.38 -6.15
C LYS A 101 33.62 -5.61 -6.04
N LEU A 102 33.03 -5.29 -7.17
CA LEU A 102 31.76 -4.58 -7.31
C LEU A 102 30.55 -5.52 -7.38
N THR A 103 30.67 -6.68 -6.77
CA THR A 103 29.59 -7.66 -6.63
C THR A 103 29.39 -7.98 -5.16
N SER A 104 28.17 -7.95 -4.69
CA SER A 104 27.80 -8.36 -3.34
C SER A 104 26.75 -9.47 -3.38
N LYS A 105 26.74 -10.31 -2.35
CA LYS A 105 25.76 -11.39 -2.19
C LYS A 105 24.99 -11.19 -0.90
N THR A 106 23.68 -11.24 -0.99
CA THR A 106 22.77 -11.09 0.15
C THR A 106 21.78 -12.25 0.16
N THR A 107 21.50 -12.77 1.35
CA THR A 107 20.46 -13.77 1.55
C THR A 107 19.26 -13.13 2.23
N GLU A 108 18.10 -13.25 1.63
CA GLU A 108 16.86 -12.73 2.19
C GLU A 108 16.21 -13.77 3.12
N ARG A 109 15.86 -13.34 4.32
CA ARG A 109 15.10 -14.14 5.27
C ARG A 109 13.69 -13.61 5.35
N LEU A 110 12.74 -14.38 4.83
CA LEU A 110 11.33 -13.99 4.78
C LEU A 110 10.65 -14.36 6.10
N VAL A 111 10.95 -13.60 7.14
CA VAL A 111 10.38 -13.74 8.48
C VAL A 111 9.48 -12.56 8.77
N VAL A 112 8.21 -12.83 9.00
CA VAL A 112 7.17 -11.81 9.24
C VAL A 112 6.34 -12.20 10.46
N LEU A 113 5.60 -11.25 11.02
CA LEU A 113 4.52 -11.58 11.95
C LEU A 113 3.35 -12.18 11.15
N ASP A 114 2.64 -13.14 11.74
CA ASP A 114 1.39 -13.60 11.16
C ASP A 114 0.36 -12.45 11.08
N TRP A 115 -0.71 -12.68 10.35
CA TRP A 115 -1.70 -11.65 10.08
C TRP A 115 -2.48 -11.18 11.33
N ASP A 116 -2.41 -11.94 12.41
CA ASP A 116 -2.99 -11.59 13.72
C ASP A 116 -1.97 -10.86 14.61
N GLY A 117 -0.70 -10.78 14.17
CA GLY A 117 0.39 -10.09 14.87
C GLY A 117 0.91 -10.80 16.12
N ASN A 118 0.55 -12.07 16.34
CA ASN A 118 0.86 -12.80 17.57
C ASN A 118 2.05 -13.74 17.42
N ASN A 119 2.28 -14.30 16.23
CA ASN A 119 3.31 -15.31 15.99
C ASN A 119 4.26 -14.90 14.87
N ILE A 120 5.47 -15.42 14.93
CA ILE A 120 6.45 -15.29 13.85
C ILE A 120 6.22 -16.41 12.85
N LYS A 121 6.11 -16.05 11.58
CA LYS A 121 5.97 -16.97 10.44
C LYS A 121 7.13 -16.80 9.48
N GLN A 122 7.76 -17.89 9.12
CA GLN A 122 8.82 -17.94 8.12
C GLN A 122 8.28 -18.53 6.82
N TYR A 123 8.68 -17.95 5.70
CA TYR A 123 8.33 -18.40 4.36
C TYR A 123 9.58 -18.81 3.59
N ASP A 124 9.43 -19.87 2.79
CA ASP A 124 10.52 -20.40 1.98
C ASP A 124 10.71 -19.61 0.67
N SER A 125 9.70 -18.85 0.25
CA SER A 125 9.76 -18.04 -0.96
C SER A 125 8.85 -16.82 -0.88
N THR A 126 9.22 -15.75 -1.60
CA THR A 126 8.41 -14.54 -1.76
C THR A 126 7.04 -14.86 -2.38
N GLU A 127 6.99 -15.83 -3.30
CA GLU A 127 5.72 -16.28 -3.90
C GLU A 127 4.77 -16.86 -2.85
N SER A 128 5.26 -17.70 -1.93
CA SER A 128 4.42 -18.29 -0.88
C SER A 128 3.88 -17.25 0.09
N LEU A 129 4.70 -16.27 0.47
CA LEU A 129 4.28 -15.14 1.29
C LEU A 129 3.19 -14.30 0.62
N ILE A 130 3.38 -13.96 -0.67
CA ILE A 130 2.39 -13.17 -1.42
C ILE A 130 1.06 -13.93 -1.55
N ARG A 131 1.11 -15.24 -1.83
CA ARG A 131 -0.11 -16.05 -1.96
C ARG A 131 -0.89 -16.12 -0.66
N ASP A 132 -0.21 -16.35 0.44
CA ASP A 132 -0.80 -16.38 1.78
C ASP A 132 -1.41 -15.02 2.16
N PHE A 133 -0.69 -13.93 1.90
CA PHE A 133 -1.21 -12.58 2.11
C PHE A 133 -2.47 -12.29 1.28
N VAL A 134 -2.47 -12.66 0.01
CA VAL A 134 -3.62 -12.44 -0.87
C VAL A 134 -4.83 -13.23 -0.39
N GLU A 135 -4.65 -14.48 0.02
CA GLU A 135 -5.73 -15.32 0.54
C GLU A 135 -6.34 -14.73 1.82
N TRP A 136 -5.49 -14.36 2.78
CA TRP A 136 -5.93 -13.65 3.97
C TRP A 136 -6.65 -12.33 3.63
N ARG A 137 -6.09 -11.52 2.74
CA ARG A 137 -6.64 -10.21 2.37
C ARG A 137 -8.01 -10.33 1.69
N VAL A 138 -8.20 -11.34 0.85
CA VAL A 138 -9.49 -11.59 0.17
C VAL A 138 -10.60 -11.82 1.19
N GLY A 139 -10.33 -12.56 2.29
CA GLY A 139 -11.29 -12.73 3.38
C GLY A 139 -11.77 -11.40 3.98
N PHE A 140 -10.89 -10.42 4.12
CA PHE A 140 -11.25 -9.11 4.65
C PHE A 140 -12.13 -8.26 3.73
N TYR A 141 -12.10 -8.49 2.43
CA TYR A 141 -13.04 -7.80 1.52
C TYR A 141 -14.49 -8.19 1.83
N THR A 142 -14.74 -9.46 2.11
CA THR A 142 -16.09 -9.92 2.52
C THR A 142 -16.55 -9.20 3.79
N VAL A 143 -15.70 -9.15 4.83
CA VAL A 143 -16.01 -8.45 6.08
C VAL A 143 -16.24 -6.95 5.84
N ARG A 144 -15.43 -6.34 4.99
CA ARG A 144 -15.58 -4.92 4.61
C ARG A 144 -16.92 -4.66 3.94
N TYR A 145 -17.29 -5.45 2.93
CA TYR A 145 -18.57 -5.26 2.23
C TYR A 145 -19.76 -5.50 3.16
N GLN A 146 -19.71 -6.50 4.03
CA GLN A 146 -20.73 -6.72 5.04
C GLN A 146 -20.89 -5.51 5.98
N LYS A 147 -19.80 -4.86 6.36
CA LYS A 147 -19.85 -3.63 7.14
C LYS A 147 -20.48 -2.49 6.34
N LEU A 148 -20.05 -2.27 5.09
CA LEU A 148 -20.61 -1.22 4.22
C LEU A 148 -22.10 -1.39 3.98
N ILE A 149 -22.56 -2.64 3.78
CA ILE A 149 -23.99 -2.96 3.63
C ILE A 149 -24.74 -2.64 4.93
N ARG A 150 -24.22 -3.01 6.10
CA ARG A 150 -24.87 -2.68 7.38
C ARG A 150 -24.98 -1.17 7.58
N ASP A 151 -23.90 -0.43 7.33
CA ASP A 151 -23.88 1.02 7.48
C ASP A 151 -24.85 1.70 6.51
N ALA A 152 -24.89 1.25 5.25
CA ALA A 152 -25.83 1.75 4.24
C ALA A 152 -27.28 1.40 4.59
N THR A 153 -27.53 0.18 5.08
CA THR A 153 -28.87 -0.26 5.52
C THR A 153 -29.36 0.57 6.72
N TYR A 154 -28.47 0.87 7.67
CA TYR A 154 -28.79 1.74 8.81
C TYR A 154 -29.24 3.14 8.33
N GLN A 155 -28.49 3.71 7.37
CA GLN A 155 -28.84 5.01 6.78
C GLN A 155 -30.15 4.92 5.93
N LEU A 156 -30.35 3.82 5.23
CA LEU A 156 -31.57 3.60 4.48
C LEU A 156 -32.80 3.54 5.39
N ASN A 157 -32.73 2.79 6.49
CA ASN A 157 -33.82 2.70 7.48
C ASN A 157 -34.17 4.07 8.08
N TRP A 158 -33.14 4.88 8.39
CA TRP A 158 -33.33 6.27 8.80
C TRP A 158 -34.13 7.09 7.77
N ASN A 159 -33.74 7.04 6.48
CA ASN A 159 -34.41 7.79 5.45
C ASN A 159 -35.83 7.25 5.17
N LEU A 160 -36.03 5.93 5.24
CA LEU A 160 -37.35 5.30 5.13
C LEU A 160 -38.26 5.73 6.27
N ALA A 161 -37.75 5.81 7.50
CA ALA A 161 -38.52 6.28 8.66
C ALA A 161 -38.93 7.76 8.50
N LEU A 162 -38.01 8.62 8.06
CA LEU A 162 -38.32 10.03 7.77
C LEU A 162 -39.41 10.15 6.70
N LYS A 163 -39.26 9.39 5.58
CA LYS A 163 -40.28 9.35 4.52
C LYS A 163 -41.64 8.93 5.08
N GLN A 164 -41.66 7.86 5.86
CA GLN A 164 -42.91 7.33 6.40
C GLN A 164 -43.56 8.29 7.40
N CYS A 165 -42.78 8.95 8.24
CA CYS A 165 -43.25 10.01 9.15
C CYS A 165 -43.88 11.19 8.36
N TYR A 166 -43.24 11.57 7.26
CA TYR A 166 -43.77 12.63 6.38
C TYR A 166 -45.11 12.20 5.72
N ASP A 167 -45.10 11.02 5.08
CA ASP A 167 -46.28 10.48 4.36
C ASP A 167 -47.48 10.24 5.29
N LYS A 168 -47.24 9.92 6.57
CA LYS A 168 -48.29 9.73 7.57
C LYS A 168 -48.69 11.04 8.28
N GLY A 169 -48.21 12.18 7.79
CA GLY A 169 -48.60 13.50 8.25
C GLY A 169 -48.10 13.86 9.67
N LEU A 170 -46.98 13.26 10.12
CA LEU A 170 -46.37 13.58 11.40
C LEU A 170 -46.14 15.11 11.59
N PRO A 171 -45.61 15.85 10.59
CA PRO A 171 -45.36 17.30 10.75
C PRO A 171 -46.62 18.10 11.04
N ALA A 172 -47.76 17.72 10.47
CA ALA A 172 -49.05 18.37 10.72
C ALA A 172 -49.67 17.97 12.08
N TRP A 173 -49.26 16.83 12.60
CA TRP A 173 -49.71 16.34 13.91
C TRP A 173 -48.86 16.87 15.06
N LEU A 174 -47.56 17.11 14.89
CA LEU A 174 -46.67 17.59 15.95
C LEU A 174 -47.19 18.74 16.80
N PRO A 175 -47.82 19.82 16.27
CA PRO A 175 -48.37 20.90 17.06
C PRO A 175 -49.55 20.50 17.97
N LYS A 176 -50.13 19.32 17.78
CA LYS A 176 -51.24 18.81 18.58
C LYS A 176 -50.78 17.90 19.71
N ALA A 177 -49.54 17.48 19.72
CA ALA A 177 -48.97 16.63 20.77
C ALA A 177 -48.83 17.41 22.09
N GLN A 178 -49.21 16.78 23.21
CA GLN A 178 -49.15 17.42 24.53
C GLN A 178 -47.80 17.17 25.22
N THR A 179 -47.14 16.06 24.92
CA THR A 179 -45.89 15.66 25.54
C THR A 179 -44.86 15.13 24.52
N ALA A 180 -43.57 15.21 24.83
CA ALA A 180 -42.51 14.61 24.05
C ALA A 180 -42.65 13.07 23.97
N ALA A 181 -43.13 12.43 25.04
CA ALA A 181 -43.35 10.99 25.07
C ALA A 181 -44.40 10.55 24.02
N GLU A 182 -45.48 11.30 23.87
CA GLU A 182 -46.49 11.07 22.84
C GLU A 182 -45.92 11.15 21.42
N VAL A 183 -44.95 12.07 21.18
CA VAL A 183 -44.29 12.19 19.90
C VAL A 183 -43.45 10.93 19.61
N VAL A 184 -42.67 10.46 20.58
CA VAL A 184 -41.86 9.23 20.46
C VAL A 184 -42.74 8.01 20.18
N GLU A 185 -43.81 7.83 20.94
CA GLU A 185 -44.78 6.72 20.77
C GLU A 185 -45.42 6.75 19.36
N LYS A 186 -45.78 7.95 18.89
CA LYS A 186 -46.35 8.13 17.54
C LYS A 186 -45.35 7.74 16.47
N ILE A 187 -44.09 8.15 16.61
CA ILE A 187 -42.99 7.79 15.65
C ILE A 187 -42.80 6.28 15.67
N GLN A 188 -42.73 5.64 16.84
CA GLN A 188 -42.60 4.17 16.94
C GLN A 188 -43.75 3.45 16.23
N THR A 189 -45.00 3.91 16.41
CA THR A 189 -46.14 3.36 15.76
C THR A 189 -46.06 3.51 14.21
N ILE A 190 -45.65 4.67 13.73
CA ILE A 190 -45.47 4.94 12.31
C ILE A 190 -44.36 4.04 11.71
N CYS A 191 -43.25 3.89 12.42
CA CYS A 191 -42.07 3.18 11.97
C CYS A 191 -42.07 1.69 12.33
N ALA A 192 -43.14 1.12 12.86
CA ALA A 192 -43.21 -0.26 13.34
C ALA A 192 -42.78 -1.36 12.36
N LYS A 193 -42.79 -1.06 11.05
CA LYS A 193 -42.37 -1.99 9.98
C LYS A 193 -40.97 -1.74 9.44
N ILE A 194 -40.27 -0.74 9.99
CA ILE A 194 -38.90 -0.35 9.60
C ILE A 194 -37.97 -0.69 10.76
N ALA A 195 -36.82 -1.30 10.46
CA ALA A 195 -35.83 -1.64 11.48
C ALA A 195 -35.06 -0.37 11.91
N VAL A 196 -35.71 0.46 12.72
CA VAL A 196 -35.10 1.64 13.37
C VAL A 196 -34.85 1.35 14.85
N ASP A 197 -33.74 1.85 15.37
CA ASP A 197 -33.41 1.74 16.79
C ASP A 197 -33.92 2.94 17.59
N ALA A 198 -33.76 2.87 18.91
CA ALA A 198 -34.20 3.93 19.83
C ALA A 198 -33.48 5.27 19.53
N ASP A 199 -32.18 5.24 19.22
CA ASP A 199 -31.39 6.44 18.87
C ASP A 199 -31.97 7.14 17.63
N GLN A 200 -32.30 6.37 16.61
CA GLN A 200 -32.91 6.91 15.39
C GLN A 200 -34.30 7.53 15.68
N ILE A 201 -35.11 6.91 16.54
CA ILE A 201 -36.43 7.42 16.93
C ILE A 201 -36.28 8.74 17.70
N ASP A 202 -35.38 8.79 18.67
CA ASP A 202 -35.10 9.99 19.47
C ASP A 202 -34.61 11.14 18.58
N ARG A 203 -33.73 10.84 17.62
CA ARG A 203 -33.26 11.84 16.66
C ARG A 203 -34.36 12.33 15.71
N ILE A 204 -35.31 11.50 15.34
CA ILE A 204 -36.47 11.93 14.52
C ILE A 204 -37.37 12.87 15.40
N SER A 205 -37.59 12.54 16.64
CA SER A 205 -38.41 13.37 17.55
C SER A 205 -37.81 14.76 17.81
N ALA A 206 -36.47 14.85 17.80
CA ALA A 206 -35.71 16.09 18.01
C ALA A 206 -35.43 16.88 16.71
N LEU A 207 -35.99 16.47 15.57
CA LEU A 207 -35.74 17.14 14.27
C LEU A 207 -36.33 18.54 14.27
N PRO A 208 -35.56 19.57 13.89
CA PRO A 208 -36.07 20.94 13.75
C PRO A 208 -37.08 21.02 12.58
N SER A 209 -38.05 21.97 12.72
CA SER A 209 -39.18 22.09 11.79
C SER A 209 -38.81 22.26 10.32
N TYR A 210 -37.69 22.93 10.01
CA TYR A 210 -37.23 23.12 8.65
C TYR A 210 -36.86 21.80 7.94
N ARG A 211 -36.53 20.76 8.69
CA ARG A 211 -36.23 19.43 8.14
C ARG A 211 -37.47 18.71 7.58
N TRP A 212 -38.63 19.22 7.92
CA TRP A 212 -39.93 18.73 7.41
C TRP A 212 -40.41 19.51 6.17
N ALA A 213 -39.58 20.42 5.62
CA ALA A 213 -39.89 21.13 4.39
C ALA A 213 -39.78 20.20 3.16
N ARG A 214 -40.43 20.61 2.06
CA ARG A 214 -40.56 19.80 0.86
C ARG A 214 -39.20 19.48 0.22
N ASP A 215 -38.26 20.41 0.24
CA ASP A 215 -36.89 20.19 -0.27
C ASP A 215 -36.14 19.09 0.50
N SER A 216 -36.34 19.04 1.80
CA SER A 216 -35.79 18.00 2.68
C SER A 216 -36.41 16.62 2.40
N TYR A 217 -37.70 16.57 2.10
CA TYR A 217 -38.37 15.34 1.68
C TYR A 217 -37.85 14.84 0.32
N GLU A 218 -37.68 15.72 -0.66
CA GLU A 218 -37.12 15.36 -1.98
C GLU A 218 -35.68 14.82 -1.84
N LYS A 219 -34.85 15.43 -0.97
CA LYS A 219 -33.52 14.90 -0.64
C LYS A 219 -33.59 13.52 0.00
N THR A 220 -34.54 13.29 0.89
CA THR A 220 -34.77 11.99 1.52
C THR A 220 -35.11 10.92 0.49
N LEU A 221 -35.98 11.23 -0.48
CA LEU A 221 -36.30 10.30 -1.57
C LEU A 221 -35.08 9.96 -2.43
N LYS A 222 -34.26 10.96 -2.76
CA LYS A 222 -33.00 10.75 -3.48
C LYS A 222 -32.04 9.86 -2.68
N ASN A 223 -31.85 10.13 -1.40
CA ASN A 223 -30.99 9.33 -0.54
C ASN A 223 -31.45 7.86 -0.47
N ILE A 224 -32.75 7.61 -0.44
CA ILE A 224 -33.30 6.25 -0.46
C ILE A 224 -32.92 5.53 -1.76
N ALA A 225 -33.05 6.21 -2.90
CA ALA A 225 -32.70 5.63 -4.19
C ALA A 225 -31.19 5.33 -4.28
N ASP A 226 -30.35 6.29 -3.90
CA ASP A 226 -28.89 6.16 -3.94
C ASP A 226 -28.41 5.04 -3.00
N LEU A 227 -28.91 4.98 -1.76
CA LEU A 227 -28.56 3.94 -0.79
C LEU A 227 -29.03 2.54 -1.23
N THR A 228 -30.20 2.45 -1.83
CA THR A 228 -30.71 1.18 -2.37
C THR A 228 -29.83 0.68 -3.51
N ALA A 229 -29.40 1.57 -4.42
CA ALA A 229 -28.47 1.23 -5.49
C ALA A 229 -27.10 0.79 -4.93
N THR A 230 -26.57 1.53 -3.94
CA THR A 230 -25.31 1.20 -3.27
C THR A 230 -25.34 -0.18 -2.61
N ILE A 231 -26.42 -0.51 -1.90
CA ILE A 231 -26.58 -1.83 -1.27
C ILE A 231 -26.64 -2.94 -2.33
N ALA A 232 -27.32 -2.69 -3.45
CA ALA A 232 -27.38 -3.65 -4.55
C ALA A 232 -26.02 -3.86 -5.23
N GLU A 233 -25.19 -2.84 -5.31
CA GLU A 233 -23.83 -2.94 -5.85
C GLU A 233 -22.91 -3.76 -4.93
N TYR A 234 -23.09 -3.67 -3.60
CA TYR A 234 -22.24 -4.36 -2.63
C TYR A 234 -22.63 -5.82 -2.37
N ASN A 235 -23.80 -6.27 -2.82
CA ASN A 235 -24.28 -7.65 -2.73
C ASN A 235 -23.84 -8.48 -3.94
#